data_3c281918a7e6b5d0ebbe0992df970524
#
_entry.id   3c281918a7e6b5d0ebbe0992df970524
#
_cell.length_a   1.000
_cell.length_b   1.000
_cell.length_c   1.000
_cell.angle_alpha   90.00
_cell.angle_beta   90.00
_cell.angle_gamma   90.00
#
_symmetry.space_group_name_H-M   'P 1'
#
loop_
_entity.id
_entity.type
_entity.pdbx_description
1 polymer ?
#
loop_
_entity_poly.entity_id
_entity_poly.type
_entity_poly.pdbx_seq_one_letter_code
_entity_poly.pdbx_strand_id
1 'polypeptide(L)'
;PAIKSDRDKQDFTVNEFRRAGRKTTPDAIRALIEAVGSDIAELASACQQLISDTTGTIDEHVVAIYHGGKVEATGFRVADAAIAGDAGEALRLLRHAIATGLDPVPIVAVLASQLRQLVKVGAAGRGRSADLARELSMAPWQVDRARRALSGWSGDALGRCIQAVAAADFEVKGGGRDPVYAVERAILTIAAEHG
;
A
#
# COMPACT_ATOMS: atom_id res chain seq x y z
N PRO A 1 -17.62 16.13 -26.30
CA PRO A 1 -18.33 14.85 -26.30
C PRO A 1 -18.47 14.39 -24.83
N ALA A 2 -19.71 14.02 -24.46
CA ALA A 2 -19.99 13.57 -23.10
C ALA A 2 -19.36 12.19 -22.89
N ILE A 3 -18.48 12.04 -21.92
CA ILE A 3 -17.88 10.76 -21.49
C ILE A 3 -18.98 9.99 -20.75
N LYS A 4 -19.51 8.94 -21.38
CA LYS A 4 -20.68 8.19 -20.86
C LYS A 4 -20.41 6.71 -20.60
N SER A 5 -19.34 6.14 -21.16
CA SER A 5 -19.00 4.73 -21.00
C SER A 5 -17.72 4.53 -20.17
N ASP A 6 -17.54 3.36 -19.59
CA ASP A 6 -16.31 3.00 -18.88
C ASP A 6 -15.08 3.01 -19.80
N ARG A 7 -15.29 2.72 -21.08
CA ARG A 7 -14.26 2.83 -22.11
C ARG A 7 -13.82 4.28 -22.33
N ASP A 8 -14.78 5.22 -22.39
CA ASP A 8 -14.47 6.65 -22.54
C ASP A 8 -13.66 7.17 -21.33
N LYS A 9 -13.97 6.70 -20.11
CA LYS A 9 -13.22 7.05 -18.90
C LYS A 9 -11.79 6.49 -18.95
N GLN A 10 -11.63 5.24 -19.40
CA GLN A 10 -10.31 4.63 -19.59
C GLN A 10 -9.48 5.43 -20.59
N ASP A 11 -10.05 5.72 -21.75
CA ASP A 11 -9.39 6.51 -22.81
C ASP A 11 -9.04 7.92 -22.31
N PHE A 12 -9.91 8.57 -21.56
CA PHE A 12 -9.67 9.85 -20.92
C PHE A 12 -8.46 9.76 -19.97
N THR A 13 -8.47 8.81 -19.03
CA THR A 13 -7.43 8.63 -18.02
C THR A 13 -6.06 8.33 -18.67
N VAL A 14 -6.04 7.44 -19.66
CA VAL A 14 -4.82 7.15 -20.44
C VAL A 14 -4.27 8.40 -21.11
N ASN A 15 -5.15 9.22 -21.69
CA ASN A 15 -4.76 10.43 -22.38
C ASN A 15 -4.20 11.51 -21.43
N GLU A 16 -4.76 11.65 -20.22
CA GLU A 16 -4.23 12.57 -19.19
C GLU A 16 -2.79 12.20 -18.80
N PHE A 17 -2.52 10.94 -18.49
CA PHE A 17 -1.17 10.48 -18.16
C PHE A 17 -0.21 10.60 -19.35
N ARG A 18 -0.66 10.25 -20.57
CA ARG A 18 0.14 10.37 -21.79
C ARG A 18 0.53 11.82 -22.09
N ARG A 19 -0.40 12.77 -21.96
CA ARG A 19 -0.13 14.21 -22.14
C ARG A 19 0.90 14.74 -21.17
N ALA A 20 0.90 14.21 -19.94
CA ALA A 20 1.89 14.55 -18.92
C ALA A 20 3.21 13.76 -19.05
N GLY A 21 3.37 12.93 -20.09
CA GLY A 21 4.57 12.11 -20.27
C GLY A 21 4.75 11.00 -19.23
N ARG A 22 3.69 10.63 -18.51
CA ARG A 22 3.74 9.63 -17.45
C ARG A 22 3.37 8.24 -17.97
N LYS A 23 4.17 7.25 -17.55
CA LYS A 23 3.86 5.84 -17.81
C LYS A 23 2.86 5.33 -16.78
N THR A 24 1.89 4.53 -17.25
CA THR A 24 0.88 3.91 -16.39
C THR A 24 0.58 2.48 -16.83
N THR A 25 0.10 1.65 -15.90
CA THR A 25 -0.35 0.28 -16.20
C THR A 25 -1.87 0.24 -16.47
N PRO A 26 -2.37 -0.71 -17.26
CA PRO A 26 -3.81 -0.88 -17.47
C PRO A 26 -4.58 -1.12 -16.15
N ASP A 27 -3.94 -1.80 -15.19
CA ASP A 27 -4.52 -2.09 -13.89
C ASP A 27 -4.61 -0.82 -13.03
N ALA A 28 -3.62 0.07 -13.09
CA ALA A 28 -3.69 1.39 -12.46
C ALA A 28 -4.86 2.23 -12.97
N ILE A 29 -5.10 2.23 -14.29
CA ILE A 29 -6.24 2.94 -14.89
C ILE A 29 -7.57 2.40 -14.33
N ARG A 30 -7.71 1.06 -14.27
CA ARG A 30 -8.93 0.44 -13.70
C ARG A 30 -9.10 0.77 -12.23
N ALA A 31 -8.04 0.63 -11.43
CA ALA A 31 -8.05 0.93 -10.01
C ALA A 31 -8.42 2.39 -9.73
N LEU A 32 -7.91 3.32 -10.53
CA LEU A 32 -8.22 4.74 -10.39
C LEU A 32 -9.69 5.04 -10.68
N ILE A 33 -10.24 4.49 -11.76
CA ILE A 33 -11.65 4.67 -12.12
C ILE A 33 -12.55 4.04 -11.05
N GLU A 34 -12.18 2.88 -10.52
CA GLU A 34 -12.92 2.21 -9.46
C GLU A 34 -12.90 3.00 -8.15
N ALA A 35 -11.75 3.58 -7.77
CA ALA A 35 -11.59 4.36 -6.57
C ALA A 35 -12.31 5.72 -6.60
N VAL A 36 -12.28 6.39 -7.76
CA VAL A 36 -12.84 7.76 -7.93
C VAL A 36 -14.32 7.73 -8.37
N GLY A 37 -14.74 6.66 -9.02
CA GLY A 37 -16.12 6.51 -9.50
C GLY A 37 -16.36 7.14 -10.87
N SER A 38 -17.58 7.71 -11.07
CA SER A 38 -18.06 8.12 -12.39
C SER A 38 -17.90 9.60 -12.71
N ASP A 39 -17.46 10.42 -11.77
CA ASP A 39 -17.29 11.86 -11.98
C ASP A 39 -15.98 12.15 -12.72
N ILE A 40 -16.10 12.78 -13.88
CA ILE A 40 -14.95 13.09 -14.74
C ILE A 40 -14.08 14.20 -14.16
N ALA A 41 -14.67 15.16 -13.43
CA ALA A 41 -13.92 16.24 -12.82
C ALA A 41 -13.06 15.69 -11.65
N GLU A 42 -13.62 14.78 -10.86
CA GLU A 42 -12.88 14.08 -9.81
C GLU A 42 -11.79 13.20 -10.41
N LEU A 43 -12.07 12.48 -11.49
CA LEU A 43 -11.10 11.64 -12.20
C LEU A 43 -9.95 12.47 -12.77
N ALA A 44 -10.24 13.65 -13.36
CA ALA A 44 -9.22 14.58 -13.83
C ALA A 44 -8.34 15.10 -12.68
N SER A 45 -8.96 15.49 -11.57
CA SER A 45 -8.22 15.95 -10.36
C SER A 45 -7.33 14.86 -9.80
N ALA A 46 -7.80 13.62 -9.75
CA ALA A 46 -7.05 12.45 -9.31
C ALA A 46 -5.84 12.17 -10.22
N CYS A 47 -6.02 12.25 -11.54
CA CYS A 47 -4.91 12.13 -12.50
C CYS A 47 -3.85 13.22 -12.26
N GLN A 48 -4.29 14.47 -12.12
CA GLN A 48 -3.39 15.61 -11.88
C GLN A 48 -2.59 15.44 -10.58
N GLN A 49 -3.24 14.98 -9.51
CA GLN A 49 -2.59 14.72 -8.24
C GLN A 49 -1.52 13.63 -8.37
N LEU A 50 -1.84 12.49 -9.01
CA LEU A 50 -0.88 11.42 -9.25
C LEU A 50 0.30 11.88 -10.11
N ILE A 51 0.06 12.74 -11.11
CA ILE A 51 1.09 13.33 -11.97
C ILE A 51 2.04 14.21 -11.16
N SER A 52 1.51 15.06 -10.27
CA SER A 52 2.27 16.04 -9.49
C SER A 52 3.06 15.41 -8.35
N ASP A 53 2.45 14.44 -7.67
CA ASP A 53 2.94 13.96 -6.37
C ASP A 53 3.77 12.68 -6.48
N THR A 54 3.86 12.08 -7.68
CA THR A 54 4.59 10.82 -7.89
C THR A 54 5.67 10.94 -8.94
N THR A 55 6.65 10.04 -8.90
CA THR A 55 7.68 9.86 -9.91
C THR A 55 7.66 8.44 -10.46
N GLY A 56 8.20 8.21 -11.68
CA GLY A 56 8.25 6.89 -12.29
C GLY A 56 6.92 6.43 -12.88
N THR A 57 6.69 5.13 -12.93
CA THR A 57 5.48 4.53 -13.47
C THR A 57 4.35 4.57 -12.44
N ILE A 58 3.18 5.00 -12.85
CA ILE A 58 1.97 4.97 -12.03
C ILE A 58 1.35 3.58 -12.21
N ASP A 59 1.52 2.74 -11.21
CA ASP A 59 0.94 1.40 -11.12
C ASP A 59 -0.24 1.37 -10.11
N GLU A 60 -0.87 0.23 -9.95
CA GLU A 60 -2.02 0.03 -9.06
C GLU A 60 -1.67 0.31 -7.60
N HIS A 61 -0.42 0.07 -7.21
CA HIS A 61 0.04 0.33 -5.87
C HIS A 61 0.08 1.84 -5.59
N VAL A 62 0.62 2.62 -6.54
CA VAL A 62 0.61 4.09 -6.47
C VAL A 62 -0.83 4.60 -6.37
N VAL A 63 -1.76 4.07 -7.17
CA VAL A 63 -3.18 4.44 -7.09
C VAL A 63 -3.77 4.10 -5.73
N ALA A 64 -3.52 2.91 -5.20
CA ALA A 64 -4.01 2.49 -3.89
C ALA A 64 -3.50 3.39 -2.74
N ILE A 65 -2.23 3.82 -2.81
CA ILE A 65 -1.65 4.76 -1.85
C ILE A 65 -2.37 6.11 -1.87
N TYR A 66 -2.69 6.63 -3.05
CA TYR A 66 -3.23 7.99 -3.18
C TYR A 66 -4.76 8.07 -3.06
N HIS A 67 -5.48 7.00 -3.37
CA HIS A 67 -6.94 6.97 -3.37
C HIS A 67 -7.59 6.07 -2.33
N GLY A 68 -6.79 5.35 -1.52
CA GLY A 68 -7.26 4.57 -0.36
C GLY A 68 -7.66 5.41 0.87
N GLY A 69 -7.66 6.75 0.73
CA GLY A 69 -7.85 7.66 1.85
C GLY A 69 -6.52 8.08 2.51
N LYS A 70 -6.49 9.28 3.10
CA LYS A 70 -5.26 9.87 3.66
C LYS A 70 -4.60 8.98 4.73
N VAL A 71 -5.40 8.29 5.53
CA VAL A 71 -4.92 7.41 6.61
C VAL A 71 -4.32 6.13 6.04
N GLU A 72 -5.01 5.50 5.09
CA GLU A 72 -4.55 4.27 4.44
C GLU A 72 -3.31 4.52 3.59
N ALA A 73 -3.29 5.61 2.81
CA ALA A 73 -2.12 6.03 2.04
C ALA A 73 -0.88 6.19 2.93
N THR A 74 -1.04 6.82 4.10
CA THR A 74 0.05 6.98 5.06
C THR A 74 0.47 5.64 5.65
N GLY A 75 -0.50 4.78 6.01
CA GLY A 75 -0.23 3.43 6.50
C GLY A 75 0.57 2.59 5.52
N PHE A 76 0.24 2.65 4.22
CA PHE A 76 1.01 1.96 3.17
C PHE A 76 2.45 2.46 3.08
N ARG A 77 2.68 3.77 3.13
CA ARG A 77 4.04 4.34 3.09
C ARG A 77 4.87 3.94 4.30
N VAL A 78 4.28 3.94 5.49
CA VAL A 78 4.93 3.46 6.73
C VAL A 78 5.28 1.98 6.60
N ALA A 79 4.35 1.15 6.12
CA ALA A 79 4.56 -0.28 5.96
C ALA A 79 5.65 -0.58 4.91
N ASP A 80 5.65 0.12 3.79
CA ASP A 80 6.66 -0.05 2.73
C ASP A 80 8.06 0.26 3.24
N ALA A 81 8.24 1.36 3.96
CA ALA A 81 9.52 1.74 4.54
C ALA A 81 9.98 0.72 5.60
N ALA A 82 9.09 0.28 6.48
CA ALA A 82 9.41 -0.72 7.51
C ALA A 82 9.81 -2.07 6.88
N ILE A 83 9.05 -2.56 5.90
CA ILE A 83 9.31 -3.83 5.19
C ILE A 83 10.61 -3.76 4.37
N ALA A 84 11.00 -2.59 3.89
CA ALA A 84 12.27 -2.36 3.20
C ALA A 84 13.47 -2.21 4.14
N GLY A 85 13.28 -2.31 5.47
CA GLY A 85 14.34 -2.15 6.47
C GLY A 85 14.67 -0.69 6.80
N ASP A 86 13.95 0.29 6.25
CA ASP A 86 14.18 1.71 6.52
C ASP A 86 13.36 2.17 7.75
N ALA A 87 13.90 1.83 8.94
CA ALA A 87 13.30 2.24 10.21
C ALA A 87 13.20 3.76 10.36
N GLY A 88 14.21 4.50 9.87
CA GLY A 88 14.25 5.95 9.97
C GLY A 88 13.10 6.61 9.24
N GLU A 89 12.90 6.25 7.98
CA GLU A 89 11.81 6.78 7.17
C GLU A 89 10.44 6.32 7.68
N ALA A 90 10.29 5.06 8.08
CA ALA A 90 9.04 4.54 8.63
C ALA A 90 8.61 5.30 9.89
N LEU A 91 9.53 5.53 10.84
CA LEU A 91 9.25 6.32 12.05
C LEU A 91 8.97 7.79 11.75
N ARG A 92 9.69 8.39 10.80
CA ARG A 92 9.45 9.76 10.36
C ARG A 92 8.03 9.93 9.82
N LEU A 93 7.60 9.01 8.95
CA LEU A 93 6.26 9.01 8.36
C LEU A 93 5.18 8.80 9.43
N LEU A 94 5.38 7.85 10.36
CA LEU A 94 4.46 7.62 11.47
C LEU A 94 4.31 8.87 12.33
N ARG A 95 5.41 9.47 12.80
CA ARG A 95 5.38 10.65 13.66
C ARG A 95 4.72 11.84 12.99
N HIS A 96 4.98 12.04 11.69
CA HIS A 96 4.28 13.07 10.92
C HIS A 96 2.77 12.80 10.86
N ALA A 97 2.36 11.56 10.65
CA ALA A 97 0.95 11.17 10.63
C ALA A 97 0.26 11.49 11.96
N ILE A 98 0.86 11.06 13.07
CA ILE A 98 0.33 11.31 14.42
C ILE A 98 0.26 12.81 14.72
N ALA A 99 1.31 13.57 14.40
CA ALA A 99 1.35 15.03 14.58
C ALA A 99 0.27 15.76 13.77
N THR A 100 -0.20 15.18 12.65
CA THR A 100 -1.30 15.71 11.84
C THR A 100 -2.68 15.17 12.26
N GLY A 101 -2.77 14.45 13.38
CA GLY A 101 -4.02 13.96 13.97
C GLY A 101 -4.53 12.63 13.41
N LEU A 102 -3.68 11.86 12.72
CA LEU A 102 -4.07 10.52 12.27
C LEU A 102 -4.03 9.52 13.43
N ASP A 103 -5.05 8.66 13.48
CA ASP A 103 -5.15 7.58 14.47
C ASP A 103 -4.14 6.46 14.14
N PRO A 104 -3.41 5.90 15.13
CA PRO A 104 -2.48 4.79 14.92
C PRO A 104 -3.16 3.46 14.56
N VAL A 105 -4.42 3.23 14.91
CA VAL A 105 -5.14 1.96 14.68
C VAL A 105 -5.16 1.56 13.20
N PRO A 106 -5.58 2.42 12.25
CA PRO A 106 -5.54 2.08 10.83
C PRO A 106 -4.13 1.79 10.31
N ILE A 107 -3.10 2.46 10.84
CA ILE A 107 -1.71 2.25 10.43
C ILE A 107 -1.27 0.82 10.80
N VAL A 108 -1.59 0.36 12.00
CA VAL A 108 -1.33 -1.02 12.43
C VAL A 108 -2.10 -2.03 11.58
N ALA A 109 -3.33 -1.73 11.23
CA ALA A 109 -4.14 -2.60 10.35
C ALA A 109 -3.49 -2.78 8.97
N VAL A 110 -2.92 -1.71 8.39
CA VAL A 110 -2.19 -1.78 7.12
C VAL A 110 -0.89 -2.58 7.28
N LEU A 111 -0.09 -2.36 8.33
CA LEU A 111 1.11 -3.16 8.63
C LEU A 111 0.77 -4.66 8.69
N ALA A 112 -0.28 -5.02 9.43
CA ALA A 112 -0.75 -6.39 9.55
C ALA A 112 -1.20 -6.97 8.20
N SER A 113 -1.90 -6.19 7.38
CA SER A 113 -2.35 -6.61 6.05
C SER A 113 -1.17 -6.89 5.12
N GLN A 114 -0.18 -5.99 5.08
CA GLN A 114 0.99 -6.14 4.23
C GLN A 114 1.84 -7.37 4.62
N LEU A 115 2.12 -7.58 5.91
CA LEU A 115 2.85 -8.76 6.38
C LEU A 115 2.10 -10.06 6.06
N ARG A 116 0.77 -10.10 6.23
CA ARG A 116 -0.03 -11.27 5.85
C ARG A 116 0.04 -11.57 4.35
N GLN A 117 0.10 -10.54 3.50
CA GLN A 117 0.31 -10.74 2.06
C GLN A 117 1.67 -11.37 1.77
N LEU A 118 2.75 -10.90 2.43
CA LEU A 118 4.08 -11.50 2.30
C LEU A 118 4.07 -12.97 2.69
N VAL A 119 3.47 -13.32 3.84
CA VAL A 119 3.37 -14.71 4.30
C VAL A 119 2.58 -15.58 3.31
N LYS A 120 1.41 -15.11 2.85
CA LYS A 120 0.60 -15.85 1.87
C LYS A 120 1.36 -16.14 0.59
N VAL A 121 2.02 -15.13 0.03
CA VAL A 121 2.77 -15.26 -1.22
C VAL A 121 4.04 -16.10 -1.03
N GLY A 122 4.73 -15.94 0.10
CA GLY A 122 5.91 -16.75 0.45
C GLY A 122 5.56 -18.23 0.60
N ALA A 123 4.46 -18.54 1.28
CA ALA A 123 3.98 -19.92 1.49
C ALA A 123 3.48 -20.58 0.19
N ALA A 124 2.87 -19.82 -0.71
CA ALA A 124 2.40 -20.34 -2.00
C ALA A 124 3.54 -20.69 -2.99
N GLY A 125 4.75 -20.21 -2.73
CA GLY A 125 5.94 -20.58 -3.48
C GLY A 125 5.97 -20.04 -4.91
N ARG A 126 6.52 -20.87 -5.84
CA ARG A 126 6.72 -20.49 -7.24
C ARG A 126 5.51 -20.87 -8.08
N GLY A 127 4.94 -19.90 -8.78
CA GLY A 127 3.81 -20.06 -9.70
C GLY A 127 3.64 -18.78 -10.51
N ARG A 128 2.79 -18.78 -11.54
CA ARG A 128 2.46 -17.56 -12.26
C ARG A 128 1.64 -16.63 -11.37
N SER A 129 1.90 -15.34 -11.38
CA SER A 129 1.21 -14.37 -10.52
C SER A 129 -0.31 -14.38 -10.71
N ALA A 130 -0.79 -14.63 -11.94
CA ALA A 130 -2.22 -14.73 -12.22
C ALA A 130 -2.90 -15.96 -11.57
N ASP A 131 -2.19 -17.08 -11.46
CA ASP A 131 -2.71 -18.30 -10.84
C ASP A 131 -2.74 -18.16 -9.32
N LEU A 132 -1.64 -17.68 -8.73
CA LEU A 132 -1.57 -17.37 -7.30
C LEU A 132 -2.54 -16.27 -6.88
N ALA A 133 -2.77 -15.27 -7.70
CA ALA A 133 -3.74 -14.22 -7.44
C ALA A 133 -5.15 -14.78 -7.23
N ARG A 134 -5.55 -15.77 -8.04
CA ARG A 134 -6.83 -16.47 -7.88
C ARG A 134 -6.87 -17.32 -6.61
N GLU A 135 -5.82 -18.11 -6.37
CA GLU A 135 -5.73 -18.99 -5.21
C GLU A 135 -5.75 -18.20 -3.89
N LEU A 136 -5.00 -17.11 -3.83
CA LEU A 136 -4.84 -16.30 -2.63
C LEU A 136 -5.91 -15.21 -2.46
N SER A 137 -6.84 -15.08 -3.40
CA SER A 137 -7.82 -13.99 -3.46
C SER A 137 -7.16 -12.61 -3.38
N MET A 138 -6.11 -12.42 -4.18
CA MET A 138 -5.33 -11.19 -4.29
C MET A 138 -5.36 -10.68 -5.73
N ALA A 139 -5.11 -9.39 -5.94
CA ALA A 139 -4.85 -8.88 -7.28
C ALA A 139 -3.47 -9.34 -7.78
N PRO A 140 -3.27 -9.60 -9.09
CA PRO A 140 -1.98 -10.04 -9.63
C PRO A 140 -0.82 -9.11 -9.25
N TRP A 141 -1.02 -7.81 -9.27
CA TRP A 141 -0.02 -6.82 -8.88
C TRP A 141 0.39 -6.91 -7.40
N GLN A 142 -0.54 -7.29 -6.51
CA GLN A 142 -0.23 -7.52 -5.09
C GLN A 142 0.71 -8.72 -4.92
N VAL A 143 0.49 -9.79 -5.70
CA VAL A 143 1.39 -10.95 -5.71
C VAL A 143 2.79 -10.56 -6.19
N ASP A 144 2.87 -9.80 -7.29
CA ASP A 144 4.16 -9.36 -7.85
C ASP A 144 4.91 -8.42 -6.89
N ARG A 145 4.17 -7.50 -6.24
CA ARG A 145 4.73 -6.62 -5.21
C ARG A 145 5.25 -7.41 -4.02
N ALA A 146 4.45 -8.33 -3.48
CA ALA A 146 4.84 -9.16 -2.35
C ALA A 146 6.07 -10.02 -2.67
N ARG A 147 6.16 -10.58 -3.88
CA ARG A 147 7.35 -11.31 -4.33
C ARG A 147 8.62 -10.47 -4.35
N ARG A 148 8.52 -9.24 -4.83
CA ARG A 148 9.67 -8.31 -4.80
C ARG A 148 10.09 -7.98 -3.38
N ALA A 149 9.11 -7.74 -2.51
CA ALA A 149 9.35 -7.39 -1.11
C ALA A 149 9.87 -8.57 -0.28
N LEU A 150 9.62 -9.83 -0.68
CA LEU A 150 10.11 -11.03 0.01
C LEU A 150 11.62 -11.25 -0.11
N SER A 151 12.32 -10.51 -0.96
CA SER A 151 13.78 -10.58 -1.02
C SER A 151 14.37 -10.16 0.33
N GLY A 152 15.23 -10.99 0.92
CA GLY A 152 15.80 -10.76 2.25
C GLY A 152 14.94 -11.25 3.42
N TRP A 153 13.73 -11.79 3.20
CA TRP A 153 12.85 -12.24 4.26
C TRP A 153 12.89 -13.76 4.46
N SER A 154 13.03 -14.20 5.71
CA SER A 154 12.79 -15.58 6.12
C SER A 154 11.38 -15.76 6.69
N GLY A 155 10.86 -17.00 6.66
CA GLY A 155 9.57 -17.33 7.26
C GLY A 155 9.53 -17.05 8.77
N ASP A 156 10.63 -17.31 9.48
CA ASP A 156 10.74 -17.05 10.92
C ASP A 156 10.74 -15.56 11.24
N ALA A 157 11.43 -14.74 10.43
CA ALA A 157 11.42 -13.29 10.55
C ALA A 157 10.01 -12.73 10.34
N LEU A 158 9.31 -13.16 9.29
CA LEU A 158 7.91 -12.78 9.07
C LEU A 158 7.01 -13.21 10.24
N GLY A 159 7.23 -14.39 10.81
CA GLY A 159 6.49 -14.86 11.99
C GLY A 159 6.67 -13.93 13.19
N ARG A 160 7.91 -13.51 13.50
CA ARG A 160 8.18 -12.55 14.59
C ARG A 160 7.54 -11.19 14.33
N CYS A 161 7.59 -10.70 13.10
CA CYS A 161 6.94 -9.44 12.72
C CYS A 161 5.42 -9.50 12.89
N ILE A 162 4.77 -10.59 12.50
CA ILE A 162 3.32 -10.77 12.70
C ILE A 162 2.96 -10.75 14.17
N GLN A 163 3.75 -11.39 15.04
CA GLN A 163 3.52 -11.36 16.48
C GLN A 163 3.70 -9.94 17.05
N ALA A 164 4.73 -9.21 16.62
CA ALA A 164 4.95 -7.83 17.04
C ALA A 164 3.79 -6.91 16.63
N VAL A 165 3.29 -7.04 15.40
CA VAL A 165 2.15 -6.25 14.92
C VAL A 165 0.86 -6.65 15.61
N ALA A 166 0.64 -7.94 15.91
CA ALA A 166 -0.53 -8.38 16.69
C ALA A 166 -0.51 -7.81 18.12
N ALA A 167 0.65 -7.75 18.76
CA ALA A 167 0.79 -7.09 20.06
C ALA A 167 0.48 -5.59 19.97
N ALA A 168 1.00 -4.90 18.94
CA ALA A 168 0.70 -3.49 18.72
C ALA A 168 -0.79 -3.26 18.44
N ASP A 169 -1.46 -4.13 17.68
CA ASP A 169 -2.90 -4.05 17.41
C ASP A 169 -3.74 -4.12 18.69
N PHE A 170 -3.37 -5.01 19.59
CA PHE A 170 -4.00 -5.10 20.91
C PHE A 170 -3.78 -3.82 21.73
N GLU A 171 -2.55 -3.31 21.74
CA GLU A 171 -2.18 -2.14 22.55
C GLU A 171 -2.83 -0.85 22.03
N VAL A 172 -2.90 -0.62 20.72
CA VAL A 172 -3.55 0.58 20.15
C VAL A 172 -5.08 0.57 20.34
N LYS A 173 -5.69 -0.60 20.51
CA LYS A 173 -7.13 -0.77 20.78
C LYS A 173 -7.50 -0.66 22.26
N GLY A 174 -6.59 -0.20 23.09
CA GLY A 174 -6.83 0.04 24.52
C GLY A 174 -6.16 -0.97 25.46
N GLY A 175 -5.42 -1.97 24.93
CA GLY A 175 -4.65 -2.92 25.73
C GLY A 175 -3.33 -2.37 26.25
N GLY A 176 -2.90 -1.19 25.80
CA GLY A 176 -1.63 -0.56 26.17
C GLY A 176 -1.80 0.85 26.73
N ARG A 177 -0.70 1.38 27.33
CA ARG A 177 -0.67 2.74 27.88
C ARG A 177 -0.28 3.79 26.84
N ASP A 178 0.51 3.42 25.84
CA ASP A 178 1.01 4.31 24.80
C ASP A 178 0.83 3.66 23.43
N PRO A 179 -0.27 3.99 22.73
CA PRO A 179 -0.56 3.42 21.42
C PRO A 179 0.46 3.80 20.35
N VAL A 180 1.06 5.00 20.41
CA VAL A 180 2.05 5.44 19.42
C VAL A 180 3.35 4.65 19.61
N TYR A 181 3.80 4.50 20.84
CA TYR A 181 4.99 3.71 21.15
C TYR A 181 4.83 2.23 20.74
N ALA A 182 3.63 1.66 20.89
CA ALA A 182 3.35 0.29 20.45
C ALA A 182 3.59 0.14 18.94
N VAL A 183 3.15 1.11 18.12
CA VAL A 183 3.39 1.10 16.67
C VAL A 183 4.86 1.32 16.34
N GLU A 184 5.53 2.26 17.00
CA GLU A 184 6.97 2.51 16.81
C GLU A 184 7.79 1.23 17.07
N ARG A 185 7.48 0.51 18.14
CA ARG A 185 8.14 -0.74 18.48
C ARG A 185 7.91 -1.83 17.42
N ALA A 186 6.69 -1.97 16.91
CA ALA A 186 6.40 -2.91 15.82
C ALA A 186 7.17 -2.56 14.55
N ILE A 187 7.24 -1.28 14.18
CA ILE A 187 8.02 -0.79 13.02
C ILE A 187 9.51 -1.13 13.19
N LEU A 188 10.08 -0.88 14.36
CA LEU A 188 11.48 -1.18 14.64
C LEU A 188 11.76 -2.68 14.56
N THR A 189 10.84 -3.52 15.05
CA THR A 189 10.96 -4.98 14.92
C THR A 189 10.94 -5.40 13.45
N ILE A 190 9.99 -4.90 12.65
CA ILE A 190 9.89 -5.22 11.24
C ILE A 190 11.17 -4.82 10.50
N ALA A 191 11.65 -3.60 10.69
CA ALA A 191 12.83 -3.11 10.00
C ALA A 191 14.12 -3.86 10.40
N ALA A 192 14.22 -4.30 11.66
CA ALA A 192 15.37 -5.07 12.16
C ALA A 192 15.39 -6.53 11.66
N GLU A 193 14.24 -7.08 11.27
CA GLU A 193 14.12 -8.45 10.77
C GLU A 193 14.35 -8.57 9.25
N HIS A 194 14.43 -7.44 8.56
CA HIS A 194 14.82 -7.39 7.16
C HIS A 194 16.33 -7.58 7.06
N GLY A 195 16.80 -8.74 6.55
CA GLY A 195 18.21 -9.13 6.45
C GLY A 195 18.78 -9.04 5.05
#